data_79db21eba050948dee783e39f06fcc1f
#
_entry.id   79db21eba050948dee783e39f06fcc1f
#
_cell.length_a   1.000
_cell.length_b   1.000
_cell.length_c   1.000
_cell.angle_alpha   90.00
_cell.angle_beta   90.00
_cell.angle_gamma   90.00
#
_symmetry.space_group_name_H-M   'P 1'
#
loop_
_entity.id
_entity.type
_entity.pdbx_description
1 polymer ?
#
loop_
_entity_poly.entity_id
_entity_poly.type
_entity_poly.pdbx_seq_one_letter_code
_entity_poly.pdbx_strand_id
1 'polypeptide(L)'
;MFENLIDILKANPRKIVYTEGPDARILESAARLKKGGFLTPILVGNVDEVKAAAAKGGFDIDGLEIIDPATYDKMDEMVATMAELRKGKMTPDECRANLMKGNYFGTMLVKMGVADALLGGA
;
A
#
# COMPACT_ATOMS: atom_id res chain seq x y z
N MET A 1 26.29 3.71 -14.41
CA MET A 1 25.99 3.48 -12.98
C MET A 1 24.49 3.53 -12.69
N PHE A 2 23.81 4.61 -13.02
CA PHE A 2 22.36 4.70 -12.84
C PHE A 2 21.59 3.69 -13.69
N GLU A 3 22.06 3.43 -14.92
CA GLU A 3 21.44 2.46 -15.81
C GLU A 3 21.40 1.07 -15.20
N ASN A 4 22.47 0.65 -14.52
CA ASN A 4 22.52 -0.64 -13.85
C ASN A 4 21.51 -0.73 -12.71
N LEU A 5 21.33 0.35 -11.95
CA LEU A 5 20.36 0.38 -10.86
C LEU A 5 18.94 0.26 -11.41
N ILE A 6 18.62 0.99 -12.47
CA ILE A 6 17.30 0.94 -13.11
C ILE A 6 17.03 -0.46 -13.65
N ASP A 7 18.01 -1.09 -14.30
CA ASP A 7 17.88 -2.45 -14.83
C ASP A 7 17.62 -3.46 -13.72
N ILE A 8 18.33 -3.34 -12.59
CA ILE A 8 18.12 -4.19 -11.41
C ILE A 8 16.70 -4.02 -10.87
N LEU A 9 16.23 -2.79 -10.75
CA LEU A 9 14.89 -2.50 -10.26
C LEU A 9 13.80 -3.02 -11.21
N LYS A 10 14.01 -2.92 -12.52
CA LYS A 10 13.06 -3.47 -13.50
C LYS A 10 13.00 -4.99 -13.47
N ALA A 11 14.13 -5.65 -13.26
CA ALA A 11 14.20 -7.11 -13.13
C ALA A 11 13.61 -7.60 -11.79
N ASN A 12 13.74 -6.78 -10.74
CA ASN A 12 13.27 -7.10 -9.39
C ASN A 12 12.46 -5.93 -8.83
N PRO A 13 11.24 -5.69 -9.35
CA PRO A 13 10.45 -4.54 -8.95
C PRO A 13 10.16 -4.56 -7.44
N ARG A 14 10.37 -3.42 -6.79
CA ARG A 14 10.03 -3.25 -5.39
C ARG A 14 8.59 -2.83 -5.25
N LYS A 15 7.91 -3.32 -4.23
CA LYS A 15 6.52 -2.97 -3.95
C LYS A 15 6.47 -1.81 -2.97
N ILE A 16 5.79 -0.73 -3.36
CA ILE A 16 5.62 0.46 -2.54
C ILE A 16 4.15 0.62 -2.20
N VAL A 17 3.85 0.72 -0.90
CA VAL A 17 2.49 0.94 -0.41
C VAL A 17 2.22 2.44 -0.35
N TYR A 18 1.12 2.86 -0.97
CA TYR A 18 0.57 4.21 -0.83
C TYR A 18 -0.64 4.15 0.08
N THR A 19 -0.59 4.86 1.20
CA THR A 19 -1.60 4.74 2.26
C THR A 19 -2.89 5.53 2.01
N GLU A 20 -2.90 6.41 1.03
CA GLU A 20 -4.07 7.24 0.70
C GLU A 20 -4.46 7.05 -0.76
N GLY A 21 -4.93 5.84 -1.09
CA GLY A 21 -5.25 5.46 -2.47
C GLY A 21 -6.18 6.41 -3.22
N PRO A 22 -7.24 6.96 -2.59
CA PRO A 22 -8.13 7.89 -3.30
C PRO A 22 -7.56 9.30 -3.52
N ASP A 23 -6.41 9.64 -2.94
CA ASP A 23 -5.81 10.97 -3.10
C ASP A 23 -5.27 11.14 -4.53
N ALA A 24 -5.65 12.23 -5.20
CA ALA A 24 -5.24 12.49 -6.58
C ALA A 24 -3.72 12.53 -6.77
N ARG A 25 -3.00 13.09 -5.79
CA ARG A 25 -1.53 13.15 -5.86
C ARG A 25 -0.89 11.78 -5.76
N ILE A 26 -1.47 10.93 -4.92
CA ILE A 26 -1.04 9.54 -4.77
C ILE A 26 -1.31 8.76 -6.05
N LEU A 27 -2.50 8.93 -6.65
CA LEU A 27 -2.86 8.27 -7.89
C LEU A 27 -1.97 8.69 -9.05
N GLU A 28 -1.65 9.98 -9.14
CA GLU A 28 -0.72 10.47 -10.15
C GLU A 28 0.66 9.83 -10.01
N SER A 29 1.18 9.80 -8.79
CA SER A 29 2.47 9.19 -8.50
C SER A 29 2.48 7.70 -8.82
N ALA A 30 1.43 6.98 -8.42
CA ALA A 30 1.30 5.55 -8.68
C ALA A 30 1.25 5.25 -10.19
N ALA A 31 0.49 6.05 -10.95
CA ALA A 31 0.42 5.90 -12.39
C ALA A 31 1.77 6.12 -13.07
N ARG A 32 2.53 7.08 -12.60
CA ARG A 32 3.90 7.33 -13.10
C ARG A 32 4.83 6.17 -12.81
N LEU A 33 4.78 5.62 -11.60
CA LEU A 33 5.62 4.46 -11.23
C LEU A 33 5.24 3.22 -12.02
N LYS A 34 3.94 3.01 -12.25
CA LYS A 34 3.47 1.92 -13.09
C LYS A 34 4.06 2.01 -14.49
N LYS A 35 4.04 3.22 -15.06
CA LYS A 35 4.57 3.47 -16.40
C LYS A 35 6.08 3.25 -16.46
N GLY A 36 6.79 3.57 -15.38
CA GLY A 36 8.24 3.37 -15.30
C GLY A 36 8.67 1.91 -15.27
N GLY A 37 7.83 1.03 -14.74
CA GLY A 37 8.06 -0.42 -14.75
C GLY A 37 9.09 -0.96 -13.77
N PHE A 38 9.68 -0.14 -12.91
CA PHE A 38 10.69 -0.58 -11.94
C PHE A 38 10.22 -0.55 -10.48
N LEU A 39 9.05 0.03 -10.23
CA LEU A 39 8.41 -0.01 -8.93
C LEU A 39 6.96 -0.45 -9.10
N THR A 40 6.46 -1.22 -8.17
CA THR A 40 5.09 -1.73 -8.18
C THR A 40 4.31 -1.05 -7.07
N PRO A 41 3.41 -0.09 -7.38
CA PRO A 41 2.60 0.54 -6.36
C PRO A 41 1.50 -0.38 -5.85
N ILE A 42 1.23 -0.31 -4.55
CA ILE A 42 0.05 -0.93 -3.92
C ILE A 42 -0.76 0.22 -3.33
N LEU A 43 -2.02 0.33 -3.72
CA LEU A 43 -2.90 1.39 -3.23
C LEU A 43 -3.74 0.86 -2.07
N VAL A 44 -3.73 1.56 -0.95
CA VAL A 44 -4.54 1.20 0.21
C VAL A 44 -5.78 2.09 0.24
N GLY A 45 -6.96 1.47 0.24
CA GLY A 45 -8.21 2.19 0.28
C GLY A 45 -9.36 1.34 -0.25
N ASN A 46 -10.57 1.91 -0.20
CA ASN A 46 -11.73 1.26 -0.77
C ASN A 46 -11.57 1.16 -2.29
N VAL A 47 -11.77 -0.04 -2.83
CA VAL A 47 -11.53 -0.30 -4.25
C VAL A 47 -12.37 0.61 -5.13
N ASP A 48 -13.66 0.76 -4.83
CA ASP A 48 -14.56 1.60 -5.62
C ASP A 48 -14.18 3.08 -5.54
N GLU A 49 -13.81 3.56 -4.36
CA GLU A 49 -13.37 4.94 -4.17
C GLU A 49 -12.07 5.23 -4.93
N VAL A 50 -11.12 4.31 -4.87
CA VAL A 50 -9.84 4.46 -5.57
C VAL A 50 -10.07 4.48 -7.08
N LYS A 51 -10.88 3.56 -7.60
CA LYS A 51 -11.20 3.51 -9.04
C LYS A 51 -11.97 4.75 -9.50
N ALA A 52 -12.92 5.22 -8.70
CA ALA A 52 -13.69 6.42 -9.03
C ALA A 52 -12.77 7.66 -9.05
N ALA A 53 -11.90 7.79 -8.08
CA ALA A 53 -10.95 8.91 -8.02
C ALA A 53 -9.96 8.89 -9.19
N ALA A 54 -9.48 7.70 -9.57
CA ALA A 54 -8.59 7.56 -10.72
C ALA A 54 -9.30 7.93 -12.03
N ALA A 55 -10.56 7.50 -12.20
CA ALA A 55 -11.34 7.84 -13.37
C ALA A 55 -11.59 9.34 -13.47
N LYS A 56 -11.92 9.97 -12.34
CA LYS A 56 -12.16 11.41 -12.27
C LYS A 56 -10.92 12.22 -12.63
N GLY A 57 -9.76 11.77 -12.19
CA GLY A 57 -8.49 12.44 -12.46
C GLY A 57 -7.83 12.05 -13.78
N GLY A 58 -8.35 11.03 -14.45
CA GLY A 58 -7.77 10.52 -15.69
C GLY A 58 -6.47 9.74 -15.47
N PHE A 59 -6.27 9.15 -14.30
CA PHE A 59 -5.07 8.37 -13.99
C PHE A 59 -5.26 6.91 -14.38
N ASP A 60 -4.24 6.33 -15.00
CA ASP A 60 -4.23 4.91 -15.37
C ASP A 60 -3.65 4.08 -14.23
N ILE A 61 -4.53 3.37 -13.53
CA ILE A 61 -4.15 2.46 -12.45
C ILE A 61 -4.51 1.01 -12.75
N ASP A 62 -4.85 0.70 -13.99
CA ASP A 62 -5.20 -0.67 -14.38
C ASP A 62 -4.05 -1.63 -14.08
N GLY A 63 -4.39 -2.75 -13.46
CA GLY A 63 -3.41 -3.77 -13.08
C GLY A 63 -2.68 -3.50 -11.77
N LEU A 64 -2.86 -2.34 -11.15
CA LEU A 64 -2.28 -2.08 -9.83
C LEU A 64 -3.10 -2.77 -8.75
N GLU A 65 -2.39 -3.28 -7.73
CA GLU A 65 -3.06 -3.90 -6.58
C GLU A 65 -3.67 -2.83 -5.69
N ILE A 66 -4.95 -3.03 -5.35
CA ILE A 66 -5.66 -2.17 -4.39
C ILE A 66 -6.06 -3.04 -3.22
N ILE A 67 -5.63 -2.67 -2.02
CA ILE A 67 -5.95 -3.42 -0.80
C ILE A 67 -6.85 -2.57 0.07
N ASP A 68 -8.04 -3.09 0.37
CA ASP A 68 -9.00 -2.47 1.28
C ASP A 68 -8.83 -3.11 2.66
N PRO A 69 -8.44 -2.33 3.69
CA PRO A 69 -8.32 -2.89 5.04
C PRO A 69 -9.59 -3.55 5.56
N ALA A 70 -10.76 -3.08 5.14
CA ALA A 70 -12.03 -3.63 5.59
C ALA A 70 -12.31 -5.04 5.04
N THR A 71 -11.69 -5.41 3.91
CA THR A 71 -11.92 -6.69 3.25
C THR A 71 -10.66 -7.54 3.10
N TYR A 72 -9.56 -7.10 3.72
CA TYR A 72 -8.29 -7.79 3.59
C TYR A 72 -8.38 -9.20 4.23
N ASP A 73 -8.10 -10.23 3.45
CA ASP A 73 -8.26 -11.63 3.85
C ASP A 73 -7.28 -12.07 4.94
N LYS A 74 -6.13 -11.43 5.04
CA LYS A 74 -5.12 -11.73 6.08
C LYS A 74 -5.17 -10.76 7.26
N MET A 75 -6.30 -10.09 7.45
CA MET A 75 -6.44 -9.11 8.53
C MET A 75 -6.22 -9.76 9.91
N ASP A 76 -6.70 -10.98 10.13
CA ASP A 76 -6.55 -11.67 11.41
C ASP A 76 -5.07 -11.93 11.73
N GLU A 77 -4.29 -12.35 10.73
CA GLU A 77 -2.83 -12.51 10.90
C GLU A 77 -2.16 -11.18 11.20
N MET A 78 -2.57 -10.13 10.53
CA MET A 78 -2.03 -8.79 10.72
C MET A 78 -2.34 -8.27 12.14
N VAL A 79 -3.57 -8.49 12.62
CA VAL A 79 -3.96 -8.11 13.99
C VAL A 79 -3.10 -8.85 15.02
N ALA A 80 -2.93 -10.16 14.85
CA ALA A 80 -2.11 -10.97 15.75
C ALA A 80 -0.65 -10.49 15.77
N THR A 81 -0.09 -10.21 14.60
CA THR A 81 1.28 -9.73 14.46
C THR A 81 1.45 -8.36 15.13
N MET A 82 0.49 -7.46 14.92
CA MET A 82 0.54 -6.13 15.53
C MET A 82 0.44 -6.21 17.06
N ALA A 83 -0.46 -7.05 17.58
CA ALA A 83 -0.61 -7.25 19.01
C ALA A 83 0.68 -7.78 19.64
N GLU A 84 1.35 -8.71 18.97
CA GLU A 84 2.63 -9.25 19.41
C GLU A 84 3.72 -8.17 19.42
N LEU A 85 3.80 -7.37 18.35
CA LEU A 85 4.76 -6.27 18.26
C LEU A 85 4.54 -5.21 19.34
N ARG A 86 3.30 -5.01 19.76
CA ARG A 86 2.95 -4.06 20.85
C ARG A 86 3.10 -4.67 22.25
N LYS A 87 3.46 -5.94 22.34
CA LYS A 87 3.76 -6.64 23.61
C LYS A 87 2.65 -6.52 24.63
N GLY A 88 1.40 -6.66 24.20
CA GLY A 88 0.24 -6.59 25.08
C GLY A 88 -0.20 -5.18 25.47
N LYS A 89 0.43 -4.13 24.94
CA LYS A 89 0.03 -2.74 25.18
C LYS A 89 -1.23 -2.35 24.43
N MET A 90 -1.59 -3.13 23.41
CA MET A 90 -2.80 -2.96 22.63
C MET A 90 -3.57 -4.27 22.61
N THR A 91 -4.89 -4.17 22.82
CA THR A 91 -5.76 -5.35 22.65
C THR A 91 -5.91 -5.65 21.15
N PRO A 92 -6.28 -6.90 20.77
CA PRO A 92 -6.57 -7.21 19.37
C PRO A 92 -7.64 -6.30 18.75
N ASP A 93 -8.66 -5.92 19.52
CA ASP A 93 -9.70 -5.01 19.03
C ASP A 93 -9.13 -3.63 18.72
N GLU A 94 -8.26 -3.11 19.58
CA GLU A 94 -7.57 -1.83 19.33
C GLU A 94 -6.67 -1.92 18.10
N CYS A 95 -5.95 -3.03 17.93
CA CYS A 95 -5.13 -3.25 16.75
C CYS A 95 -5.97 -3.22 15.49
N ARG A 96 -7.11 -3.93 15.50
CA ARG A 96 -8.00 -3.99 14.34
C ARG A 96 -8.53 -2.59 14.00
N ALA A 97 -8.94 -1.82 15.01
CA ALA A 97 -9.41 -0.46 14.81
C ALA A 97 -8.34 0.45 14.19
N ASN A 98 -7.10 0.35 14.68
CA ASN A 98 -5.99 1.13 14.15
C ASN A 98 -5.60 0.70 12.73
N LEU A 99 -5.71 -0.59 12.41
CA LEU A 99 -5.39 -1.10 11.07
C LEU A 99 -6.38 -0.65 10.01
N MET A 100 -7.55 -0.15 10.39
CA MET A 100 -8.45 0.50 9.43
C MET A 100 -7.89 1.83 8.94
N LYS A 101 -6.91 2.40 9.63
CA LYS A 101 -6.22 3.61 9.19
C LYS A 101 -5.09 3.22 8.23
N GLY A 102 -5.04 3.87 7.08
CA GLY A 102 -4.12 3.49 6.00
C GLY A 102 -2.65 3.42 6.40
N ASN A 103 -2.18 4.38 7.21
CA ASN A 103 -0.77 4.42 7.62
C ASN A 103 -0.39 3.24 8.51
N TYR A 104 -1.23 2.85 9.46
CA TYR A 104 -0.97 1.65 10.27
C TYR A 104 -1.03 0.38 9.43
N PHE A 105 -2.02 0.28 8.56
CA PHE A 105 -2.17 -0.85 7.67
C PHE A 105 -0.97 -1.00 6.73
N GLY A 106 -0.56 0.10 6.10
CA GLY A 106 0.60 0.11 5.21
C GLY A 106 1.89 -0.28 5.92
N THR A 107 2.10 0.22 7.14
CA THR A 107 3.26 -0.14 7.95
C THR A 107 3.29 -1.65 8.21
N MET A 108 2.15 -2.25 8.52
CA MET A 108 2.08 -3.69 8.77
C MET A 108 2.30 -4.50 7.50
N LEU A 109 1.86 -4.01 6.34
CA LEU A 109 2.17 -4.68 5.08
C LEU A 109 3.68 -4.77 4.84
N VAL A 110 4.42 -3.72 5.17
CA VAL A 110 5.88 -3.73 5.07
C VAL A 110 6.49 -4.71 6.09
N LYS A 111 6.02 -4.68 7.32
CA LYS A 111 6.54 -5.57 8.37
C LYS A 111 6.28 -7.05 8.09
N MET A 112 5.17 -7.36 7.43
CA MET A 112 4.83 -8.74 7.06
C MET A 112 5.46 -9.19 5.75
N GLY A 113 6.23 -8.34 5.10
CA GLY A 113 6.92 -8.68 3.85
C GLY A 113 6.05 -8.63 2.61
N VAL A 114 4.82 -8.13 2.70
CA VAL A 114 3.93 -7.96 1.54
C VAL A 114 4.42 -6.83 0.66
N ALA A 115 5.03 -5.82 1.25
CA ALA A 115 5.59 -4.67 0.53
C ALA A 115 7.00 -4.37 1.03
N ASP A 116 7.77 -3.68 0.21
CA ASP A 116 9.18 -3.34 0.52
C ASP A 116 9.32 -1.98 1.18
N ALA A 117 8.42 -1.06 0.89
CA ALA A 117 8.47 0.30 1.41
C ALA A 117 7.08 0.90 1.54
N LEU A 118 6.98 1.94 2.35
CA LEU A 118 5.75 2.67 2.62
C LEU A 118 5.95 4.13 2.25
N LEU A 119 5.03 4.69 1.45
CA LEU A 119 4.98 6.11 1.19
C LEU A 119 3.71 6.68 1.80
N GLY A 120 3.87 7.46 2.86
CA GLY A 120 2.77 8.10 3.54
C GLY A 120 2.22 9.27 2.76
N GLY A 121 0.99 9.68 3.12
CA GLY A 121 0.30 10.77 2.47
C GLY A 121 1.00 12.11 2.63
N ALA A 122 0.65 12.99 1.77
CA ALA A 122 1.22 14.32 1.74
C ALA A 122 0.71 15.20 2.87
#